data_5f1bb6ec6ed4dd02b10c517542467a54
#
_entry.id   5f1bb6ec6ed4dd02b10c517542467a54
#
_cell.length_a   1.000
_cell.length_b   1.000
_cell.length_c   1.000
_cell.angle_alpha   90.00
_cell.angle_beta   90.00
_cell.angle_gamma   90.00
#
_symmetry.space_group_name_H-M   'P 1'
#
loop_
_entity.id
_entity.type
_entity.pdbx_description
1 polymer ?
#
loop_
_entity_poly.entity_id
_entity_poly.type
_entity_poly.pdbx_seq_one_letter_code
_entity_poly.pdbx_strand_id
1 'polypeptide(L)'
;MRPALVAVTGSAAATRELAGAVAGLCGAGDIVALAGELGSGKTVWVQGFARGLGVEEPVTSPTFTLVRPYRGHKLLLLHADLYRLDRLSEVVDLALFEQLDDRAVACIEWADLAEAVLPPDRLDVHLDYGEDEEERVIVVRPVGLRWARRVDDLERLLSPWLSTR
;
A
#
# COMPACT_ATOMS: atom_id res chain seq x y z
N MET A 1 -15.99 -12.87 6.39
CA MET A 1 -14.69 -12.50 5.84
C MET A 1 -14.69 -12.70 4.33
N ARG A 2 -14.53 -11.66 3.57
CA ARG A 2 -14.45 -11.81 2.11
C ARG A 2 -13.06 -12.31 1.72
N PRO A 3 -12.95 -13.13 0.67
CA PRO A 3 -11.66 -13.66 0.23
C PRO A 3 -10.75 -12.54 -0.28
N ALA A 4 -9.46 -12.76 -0.18
CA ALA A 4 -8.47 -11.86 -0.77
C ALA A 4 -8.55 -11.92 -2.31
N LEU A 5 -8.26 -10.79 -2.95
CA LEU A 5 -8.13 -10.70 -4.40
C LEU A 5 -6.69 -11.01 -4.79
N VAL A 6 -6.50 -11.85 -5.78
CA VAL A 6 -5.16 -12.21 -6.27
C VAL A 6 -4.95 -11.62 -7.65
N ALA A 7 -4.00 -10.72 -7.77
CA ALA A 7 -3.62 -10.08 -9.02
C ALA A 7 -2.22 -10.53 -9.44
N VAL A 8 -1.97 -10.51 -10.74
CA VAL A 8 -0.66 -10.83 -11.31
C VAL A 8 -0.24 -9.67 -12.22
N THR A 9 0.98 -9.17 -12.01
CA THR A 9 1.59 -8.14 -12.87
C THR A 9 2.86 -8.69 -13.50
N GLY A 10 3.08 -8.38 -14.77
CA GLY A 10 4.22 -8.89 -15.53
C GLY A 10 5.45 -8.00 -15.51
N SER A 11 5.36 -6.82 -14.90
CA SER A 11 6.44 -5.85 -14.90
C SER A 11 6.27 -4.84 -13.76
N ALA A 12 7.33 -4.09 -13.47
CA ALA A 12 7.27 -2.96 -12.53
C ALA A 12 6.26 -1.91 -13.00
N ALA A 13 6.20 -1.64 -14.30
CA ALA A 13 5.24 -0.70 -14.87
C ALA A 13 3.80 -1.14 -14.59
N ALA A 14 3.49 -2.42 -14.77
CA ALA A 14 2.16 -2.96 -14.49
C ALA A 14 1.82 -2.88 -12.99
N THR A 15 2.80 -3.15 -12.12
CA THR A 15 2.60 -2.99 -10.67
C THR A 15 2.28 -1.53 -10.31
N ARG A 16 2.97 -0.56 -10.93
CA ARG A 16 2.68 0.86 -10.71
C ARG A 16 1.28 1.23 -11.21
N GLU A 17 0.86 0.71 -12.36
CA GLU A 17 -0.49 0.97 -12.89
C GLU A 17 -1.57 0.45 -11.94
N LEU A 18 -1.39 -0.77 -11.45
CA LEU A 18 -2.32 -1.37 -10.49
C LEU A 18 -2.41 -0.52 -9.21
N ALA A 19 -1.26 -0.15 -8.67
CA ALA A 19 -1.20 0.67 -7.45
C ALA A 19 -1.85 2.04 -7.66
N GLY A 20 -1.63 2.66 -8.82
CA GLY A 20 -2.26 3.93 -9.18
C GLY A 20 -3.77 3.85 -9.27
N ALA A 21 -4.28 2.73 -9.78
CA ALA A 21 -5.72 2.47 -9.81
C ALA A 21 -6.29 2.36 -8.39
N VAL A 22 -5.61 1.64 -7.49
CA VAL A 22 -6.02 1.51 -6.09
C VAL A 22 -6.04 2.88 -5.40
N ALA A 23 -5.08 3.75 -5.72
CA ALA A 23 -5.04 5.11 -5.17
C ALA A 23 -6.32 5.90 -5.47
N GLY A 24 -6.91 5.70 -6.64
CA GLY A 24 -8.17 6.33 -7.02
C GLY A 24 -9.37 5.93 -6.16
N LEU A 25 -9.28 4.80 -5.47
CA LEU A 25 -10.33 4.31 -4.57
C LEU A 25 -10.09 4.75 -3.11
N CYS A 26 -8.90 5.19 -2.80
CA CYS A 26 -8.53 5.59 -1.44
C CYS A 26 -8.95 7.03 -1.13
N GLY A 27 -9.26 7.27 0.12
CA GLY A 27 -9.59 8.58 0.66
C GLY A 27 -8.80 8.90 1.92
N ALA A 28 -9.09 10.07 2.49
CA ALA A 28 -8.45 10.53 3.71
C ALA A 28 -8.64 9.53 4.86
N GLY A 29 -7.58 9.25 5.58
CA GLY A 29 -7.55 8.31 6.69
C GLY A 29 -7.32 6.85 6.30
N ASP A 30 -7.26 6.54 5.00
CA ASP A 30 -7.01 5.18 4.54
C ASP A 30 -5.54 4.76 4.76
N ILE A 31 -5.36 3.48 5.02
CA ILE A 31 -4.04 2.88 5.21
C ILE A 31 -3.89 1.70 4.26
N VAL A 32 -2.80 1.71 3.50
CA VAL A 32 -2.36 0.56 2.69
C VAL A 32 -1.15 -0.05 3.39
N ALA A 33 -1.29 -1.27 3.85
CA ALA A 33 -0.25 -2.00 4.57
C ALA A 33 0.45 -2.96 3.61
N LEU A 34 1.72 -2.69 3.31
CA LEU A 34 2.52 -3.42 2.33
C LEU A 34 3.45 -4.40 3.00
N ALA A 35 3.40 -5.65 2.57
CA ALA A 35 4.28 -6.71 3.01
C ALA A 35 4.88 -7.44 1.81
N GLY A 36 5.98 -8.13 2.03
CA GLY A 36 6.69 -8.89 1.01
C GLY A 36 8.19 -8.87 1.24
N GLU A 37 8.90 -9.81 0.65
CA GLU A 37 10.35 -9.90 0.77
C GLU A 37 11.05 -8.69 0.15
N LEU A 38 12.31 -8.51 0.52
CA LEU A 38 13.17 -7.48 -0.08
C LEU A 38 13.19 -7.64 -1.60
N GLY A 39 12.98 -6.56 -2.32
CA GLY A 39 12.94 -6.57 -3.79
C GLY A 39 11.62 -7.02 -4.39
N SER A 40 10.59 -7.31 -3.59
CA SER A 40 9.29 -7.76 -4.10
C SER A 40 8.47 -6.68 -4.81
N GLY A 41 8.84 -5.40 -4.67
CA GLY A 41 8.18 -4.29 -5.34
C GLY A 41 7.33 -3.39 -4.45
N LYS A 42 7.54 -3.41 -3.14
CA LYS A 42 6.81 -2.53 -2.21
C LYS A 42 6.99 -1.06 -2.55
N THR A 43 8.23 -0.62 -2.78
CA THR A 43 8.51 0.77 -3.17
C THR A 43 7.96 1.08 -4.57
N VAL A 44 8.02 0.12 -5.49
CA VAL A 44 7.41 0.25 -6.83
C VAL A 44 5.90 0.48 -6.70
N TRP A 45 5.24 -0.25 -5.82
CA TRP A 45 3.83 -0.03 -5.50
C TRP A 45 3.59 1.40 -5.05
N VAL A 46 4.37 1.88 -4.06
CA VAL A 46 4.20 3.23 -3.52
C VAL A 46 4.42 4.29 -4.59
N GLN A 47 5.39 4.08 -5.50
CA GLN A 47 5.63 4.98 -6.62
C GLN A 47 4.38 5.11 -7.51
N GLY A 48 3.76 4.00 -7.86
CA GLY A 48 2.52 4.00 -8.66
C GLY A 48 1.34 4.60 -7.92
N PHE A 49 1.20 4.26 -6.64
CA PHE A 49 0.16 4.81 -5.76
C PHE A 49 0.28 6.34 -5.66
N ALA A 50 1.50 6.83 -5.43
CA ALA A 50 1.79 8.25 -5.36
C ALA A 50 1.42 8.98 -6.66
N ARG A 51 1.79 8.39 -7.79
CA ARG A 51 1.43 8.93 -9.11
C ARG A 51 -0.08 9.02 -9.28
N GLY A 52 -0.82 8.00 -8.83
CA GLY A 52 -2.28 7.98 -8.84
C GLY A 52 -2.90 9.08 -7.97
N LEU A 53 -2.21 9.53 -6.93
CA LEU A 53 -2.62 10.67 -6.10
C LEU A 53 -2.21 12.02 -6.69
N GLY A 54 -1.43 12.04 -7.76
CA GLY A 54 -0.94 13.27 -8.37
C GLY A 54 0.34 13.81 -7.73
N VAL A 55 1.10 12.97 -7.06
CA VAL A 55 2.43 13.34 -6.54
C VAL A 55 3.39 13.50 -7.72
N GLU A 56 4.02 14.66 -7.85
CA GLU A 56 4.93 14.97 -8.95
C GLU A 56 6.39 14.70 -8.60
N GLU A 57 6.76 14.82 -7.33
CA GLU A 57 8.13 14.56 -6.91
C GLU A 57 8.49 13.07 -6.94
N PRO A 58 9.76 12.71 -7.15
CA PRO A 58 10.19 11.32 -7.14
C PRO A 58 9.97 10.67 -5.76
N VAL A 59 9.40 9.48 -5.76
CA VAL A 59 9.16 8.71 -4.55
C VAL A 59 10.30 7.71 -4.36
N THR A 60 10.96 7.81 -3.22
CA THR A 60 12.04 6.92 -2.81
C THR A 60 11.74 6.36 -1.43
N SER A 61 12.37 5.23 -1.09
CA SER A 61 12.22 4.65 0.25
C SER A 61 12.72 5.63 1.32
N PRO A 62 11.95 5.86 2.41
CA PRO A 62 12.37 6.78 3.48
C PRO A 62 13.43 6.12 4.38
N THR A 63 14.72 6.31 4.04
CA THR A 63 15.84 5.60 4.69
C THR A 63 16.21 6.15 6.06
N PHE A 64 16.01 7.44 6.31
CA PHE A 64 16.45 8.08 7.55
C PHE A 64 15.32 8.60 8.43
N THR A 65 14.23 9.05 7.82
CA THR A 65 13.11 9.66 8.53
C THR A 65 12.00 8.67 8.90
N LEU A 66 12.04 7.46 8.35
CA LEU A 66 11.05 6.38 8.49
C LEU A 66 9.66 6.73 7.94
N VAL A 67 9.27 8.00 7.95
CA VAL A 67 8.03 8.52 7.37
C VAL A 67 8.36 9.75 6.54
N ARG A 68 7.90 9.77 5.30
CA ARG A 68 8.06 10.93 4.41
C ARG A 68 6.72 11.34 3.83
N PRO A 69 6.30 12.61 3.99
CA PRO A 69 5.10 13.13 3.37
C PRO A 69 5.36 13.54 1.92
N TYR A 70 4.38 13.29 1.06
CA TYR A 70 4.36 13.75 -0.34
C TYR A 70 3.04 14.46 -0.60
N ARG A 71 3.08 15.53 -1.33
CA ARG A 71 1.88 16.29 -1.67
C ARG A 71 1.28 15.78 -2.98
N GLY A 72 0.07 15.23 -2.90
CA GLY A 72 -0.76 14.89 -4.07
C GLY A 72 -1.69 16.04 -4.43
N HIS A 73 -2.59 15.81 -5.39
CA HIS A 73 -3.56 16.82 -5.84
C HIS A 73 -4.59 17.16 -4.74
N LYS A 74 -5.10 16.13 -4.06
CA LYS A 74 -6.14 16.29 -3.03
C LYS A 74 -5.70 15.80 -1.65
N LEU A 75 -4.83 14.79 -1.62
CA LEU A 75 -4.40 14.12 -0.41
C LEU A 75 -2.89 14.18 -0.26
N LEU A 76 -2.45 14.25 0.99
CA LEU A 76 -1.06 13.98 1.33
C LEU A 76 -0.87 12.46 1.34
N LEU A 77 0.26 12.00 0.84
CA LEU A 77 0.70 10.62 1.01
C LEU A 77 1.74 10.56 2.12
N LEU A 78 1.50 9.76 3.14
CA LEU A 78 2.49 9.45 4.15
C LEU A 78 3.11 8.11 3.77
N HIS A 79 4.37 8.12 3.36
CA HIS A 79 5.13 6.92 3.02
C HIS A 79 6.01 6.53 4.20
N ALA A 80 5.72 5.41 4.82
CA ALA A 80 6.47 4.86 5.94
C ALA A 80 7.19 3.57 5.53
N ASP A 81 8.37 3.33 6.08
CA ASP A 81 9.14 2.11 5.90
C ASP A 81 9.59 1.63 7.28
N LEU A 82 9.10 0.46 7.70
CA LEU A 82 9.34 -0.08 9.03
C LEU A 82 10.49 -1.10 9.07
N TYR A 83 11.20 -1.29 7.98
CA TYR A 83 12.24 -2.30 7.85
C TYR A 83 13.31 -2.27 8.97
N ARG A 84 13.66 -1.06 9.43
CA ARG A 84 14.71 -0.87 10.43
C ARG A 84 14.21 -0.71 11.87
N LEU A 85 12.89 -0.87 12.08
CA LEU A 85 12.33 -0.76 13.43
C LEU A 85 12.46 -2.09 14.18
N ASP A 86 13.11 -2.06 15.33
CA ASP A 86 13.34 -3.25 16.16
C ASP A 86 12.21 -3.50 17.16
N ARG A 87 11.34 -2.49 17.41
CA ARG A 87 10.30 -2.58 18.44
C ARG A 87 8.99 -1.95 17.97
N LEU A 88 7.88 -2.56 18.36
CA LEU A 88 6.54 -2.01 18.10
C LEU A 88 6.33 -0.64 18.73
N SER A 89 6.98 -0.38 19.88
CA SER A 89 6.92 0.95 20.53
C SER A 89 7.46 2.05 19.62
N GLU A 90 8.45 1.76 18.78
CA GLU A 90 9.00 2.74 17.84
C GLU A 90 7.98 3.13 16.79
N VAL A 91 7.11 2.21 16.36
CA VAL A 91 6.00 2.50 15.43
C VAL A 91 5.01 3.46 16.06
N VAL A 92 4.67 3.24 17.34
CA VAL A 92 3.79 4.12 18.10
C VAL A 92 4.45 5.50 18.26
N ASP A 93 5.75 5.53 18.54
CA ASP A 93 6.53 6.76 18.74
C ASP A 93 6.62 7.61 17.46
N LEU A 94 6.47 6.99 16.27
CA LEU A 94 6.43 7.75 15.00
C LEU A 94 5.18 8.63 14.89
N ALA A 95 4.18 8.40 15.73
CA ALA A 95 2.89 9.11 15.67
C ALA A 95 2.25 9.06 14.26
N LEU A 96 2.56 8.00 13.50
CA LEU A 96 2.12 7.86 12.11
C LEU A 96 0.60 7.94 11.99
N PHE A 97 -0.10 7.23 12.87
CA PHE A 97 -1.56 7.16 12.83
C PHE A 97 -2.22 8.47 13.29
N GLU A 98 -1.53 9.24 14.10
CA GLU A 98 -1.98 10.57 14.52
C GLU A 98 -1.85 11.61 13.41
N GLN A 99 -0.91 11.38 12.47
CA GLN A 99 -0.75 12.22 11.28
C GLN A 99 -1.79 11.93 10.21
N LEU A 100 -2.48 10.79 10.30
CA LEU A 100 -3.58 10.45 9.42
C LEU A 100 -4.82 11.22 9.86
N ASP A 101 -5.01 12.37 9.27
CA ASP A 101 -6.18 13.21 9.48
C ASP A 101 -7.11 13.13 8.26
N ASP A 102 -7.96 14.12 8.09
CA ASP A 102 -8.88 14.25 6.97
C ASP A 102 -8.20 14.68 5.65
N ARG A 103 -6.87 14.66 5.58
CA ARG A 103 -6.07 15.09 4.42
C ARG A 103 -5.07 14.07 3.91
N ALA A 104 -4.81 13.02 4.67
CA ALA A 104 -3.71 12.11 4.37
C ALA A 104 -4.16 10.66 4.19
N VAL A 105 -3.45 9.95 3.32
CA VAL A 105 -3.49 8.50 3.17
C VAL A 105 -2.09 7.96 3.41
N ALA A 106 -1.95 6.78 4.01
CA ALA A 106 -0.66 6.19 4.30
C ALA A 106 -0.40 4.93 3.48
N CYS A 107 0.84 4.79 3.00
CA CYS A 107 1.40 3.54 2.52
C CYS A 107 2.53 3.15 3.47
N ILE A 108 2.46 1.96 4.05
CA ILE A 108 3.40 1.48 5.06
C ILE A 108 4.10 0.24 4.53
N GLU A 109 5.40 0.34 4.22
CA GLU A 109 6.21 -0.81 3.81
C GLU A 109 6.67 -1.59 5.04
N TRP A 110 6.80 -2.90 4.91
CA TRP A 110 7.13 -3.82 6.00
C TRP A 110 6.09 -3.78 7.12
N ALA A 111 4.84 -3.60 6.75
CA ALA A 111 3.74 -3.44 7.70
C ALA A 111 3.49 -4.70 8.53
N ASP A 112 3.87 -5.87 8.04
CA ASP A 112 3.79 -7.14 8.76
C ASP A 112 4.60 -7.12 10.07
N LEU A 113 5.66 -6.30 10.16
CA LEU A 113 6.44 -6.12 11.38
C LEU A 113 5.65 -5.40 12.49
N ALA A 114 4.58 -4.72 12.14
CA ALA A 114 3.78 -3.91 13.05
C ALA A 114 2.30 -4.32 13.07
N GLU A 115 1.97 -5.52 12.62
CA GLU A 115 0.58 -5.98 12.48
C GLU A 115 -0.26 -5.78 13.75
N ALA A 116 0.34 -6.03 14.91
CA ALA A 116 -0.36 -5.92 16.19
C ALA A 116 -0.81 -4.49 16.54
N VAL A 117 -0.20 -3.46 15.94
CA VAL A 117 -0.52 -2.05 16.22
C VAL A 117 -1.19 -1.35 15.04
N LEU A 118 -1.39 -2.06 13.93
CA LEU A 118 -2.09 -1.50 12.77
C LEU A 118 -3.59 -1.32 13.08
N PRO A 119 -4.19 -0.22 12.62
CA PRO A 119 -5.64 -0.04 12.74
C PRO A 119 -6.41 -1.18 12.06
N PRO A 120 -7.61 -1.51 12.60
CA PRO A 120 -8.42 -2.60 12.05
C PRO A 120 -9.01 -2.33 10.66
N ASP A 121 -9.16 -1.06 10.27
CA ASP A 121 -9.57 -0.69 8.92
C ASP A 121 -8.35 -0.38 8.08
N ARG A 122 -8.04 -1.27 7.13
CA ARG A 122 -6.87 -1.10 6.26
C ARG A 122 -6.99 -1.98 5.02
N LEU A 123 -6.19 -1.69 4.03
CA LEU A 123 -6.01 -2.56 2.86
C LEU A 123 -4.65 -3.25 2.99
N ASP A 124 -4.66 -4.55 3.21
CA ASP A 124 -3.42 -5.33 3.23
C ASP A 124 -3.04 -5.71 1.79
N VAL A 125 -1.79 -5.45 1.44
CA VAL A 125 -1.23 -5.77 0.12
C VAL A 125 0.06 -6.55 0.32
N HIS A 126 0.07 -7.80 -0.15
CA HIS A 126 1.25 -8.67 -0.06
C HIS A 126 1.79 -8.92 -1.46
N LEU A 127 3.07 -8.61 -1.68
CA LEU A 127 3.75 -8.80 -2.95
C LEU A 127 4.71 -9.98 -2.87
N ASP A 128 4.52 -10.96 -3.76
CA ASP A 128 5.40 -12.11 -3.91
C ASP A 128 5.99 -12.15 -5.31
N TYR A 129 7.12 -12.84 -5.44
CA TYR A 129 7.70 -13.15 -6.73
C TYR A 129 6.77 -14.12 -7.47
N GLY A 130 6.64 -13.93 -8.79
CA GLY A 130 5.90 -14.84 -9.66
C GLY A 130 6.80 -15.87 -10.34
N GLU A 131 6.33 -16.42 -11.45
CA GLU A 131 7.08 -17.44 -12.21
C GLU A 131 8.28 -16.84 -12.95
N ASP A 132 8.09 -15.65 -13.54
CA ASP A 132 9.15 -14.92 -14.24
C ASP A 132 9.79 -13.89 -13.33
N GLU A 133 11.00 -13.47 -13.67
CA GLU A 133 11.78 -12.52 -12.86
C GLU A 133 11.03 -11.21 -12.59
N GLU A 134 10.33 -10.69 -13.58
CA GLU A 134 9.58 -9.43 -13.44
C GLU A 134 8.14 -9.62 -12.99
N GLU A 135 7.67 -10.84 -12.96
CA GLU A 135 6.29 -11.14 -12.55
C GLU A 135 6.13 -11.02 -11.04
N ARG A 136 5.00 -10.44 -10.62
CA ARG A 136 4.63 -10.37 -9.21
C ARG A 136 3.22 -10.89 -9.01
N VAL A 137 3.04 -11.64 -7.93
CA VAL A 137 1.73 -12.06 -7.43
C VAL A 137 1.38 -11.13 -6.28
N ILE A 138 0.26 -10.44 -6.41
CA ILE A 138 -0.15 -9.40 -5.46
C ILE A 138 -1.48 -9.82 -4.84
N VAL A 139 -1.44 -10.07 -3.53
CA VAL A 139 -2.63 -10.45 -2.76
C VAL A 139 -3.16 -9.19 -2.08
N VAL A 140 -4.39 -8.82 -2.41
CA VAL A 140 -5.05 -7.61 -1.89
C VAL A 140 -6.18 -8.05 -0.98
N ARG A 141 -6.09 -7.70 0.31
CA ARG A 141 -7.07 -8.10 1.31
C ARG A 141 -7.69 -6.88 2.00
N PRO A 142 -8.94 -6.58 1.71
CA PRO A 142 -9.66 -5.54 2.46
C PRO A 142 -9.92 -6.02 3.90
N VAL A 143 -9.61 -5.18 4.88
CA VAL A 143 -9.79 -5.47 6.30
C VAL A 143 -10.64 -4.36 6.92
N GLY A 144 -11.68 -4.74 7.66
CA GLY A 144 -12.56 -3.81 8.35
C GLY A 144 -13.75 -3.35 7.52
N LEU A 145 -14.71 -2.72 8.20
CA LEU A 145 -15.99 -2.32 7.60
C LEU A 145 -15.84 -1.26 6.51
N ARG A 146 -14.91 -0.36 6.70
CA ARG A 146 -14.65 0.73 5.76
C ARG A 146 -14.25 0.19 4.38
N TRP A 147 -13.41 -0.84 4.35
CA TRP A 147 -12.97 -1.49 3.11
C TRP A 147 -13.99 -2.51 2.61
N ALA A 148 -14.75 -3.14 3.50
CA ALA A 148 -15.81 -4.09 3.11
C ALA A 148 -16.83 -3.43 2.19
N ARG A 149 -17.12 -2.14 2.37
CA ARG A 149 -18.04 -1.37 1.54
C ARG A 149 -17.51 -1.07 0.13
N ARG A 150 -16.20 -1.23 -0.09
CA ARG A 150 -15.52 -0.91 -1.35
C ARG A 150 -15.08 -2.15 -2.11
N VAL A 151 -15.37 -3.36 -1.62
CA VAL A 151 -14.87 -4.60 -2.21
C VAL A 151 -15.30 -4.75 -3.66
N ASP A 152 -16.55 -4.46 -3.97
CA ASP A 152 -17.07 -4.60 -5.35
C ASP A 152 -16.36 -3.61 -6.30
N ASP A 153 -16.13 -2.39 -5.85
CA ASP A 153 -15.39 -1.38 -6.61
C ASP A 153 -13.93 -1.79 -6.78
N LEU A 154 -13.32 -2.31 -5.71
CA LEU A 154 -11.94 -2.79 -5.73
C LEU A 154 -11.77 -3.97 -6.72
N GLU A 155 -12.67 -4.93 -6.67
CA GLU A 155 -12.67 -6.07 -7.59
C GLU A 155 -12.80 -5.62 -9.04
N ARG A 156 -13.73 -4.71 -9.30
CA ARG A 156 -13.94 -4.15 -10.64
C ARG A 156 -12.68 -3.40 -11.12
N LEU A 157 -12.10 -2.65 -10.25
CA LEU A 157 -10.90 -1.84 -10.55
C LEU A 157 -9.68 -2.70 -10.83
N LEU A 158 -9.53 -3.80 -10.10
CA LEU A 158 -8.41 -4.73 -10.28
C LEU A 158 -8.64 -5.75 -11.40
N SER A 159 -9.82 -5.78 -12.01
CA SER A 159 -10.19 -6.80 -13.00
C SER A 159 -9.16 -7.05 -14.11
N PRO A 160 -8.42 -6.03 -14.64
CA PRO A 160 -7.40 -6.29 -15.67
C PRO A 160 -6.25 -7.19 -15.20
N TRP A 161 -6.00 -7.25 -13.91
CA TRP A 161 -4.88 -7.99 -13.33
C TRP A 161 -5.29 -9.21 -12.52
N LEU A 162 -6.59 -9.43 -12.28
CA LEU A 162 -7.04 -10.53 -11.44
C LEU A 162 -6.69 -11.88 -12.06
N SER A 163 -6.13 -12.76 -11.24
CA SER A 163 -5.86 -14.13 -11.62
C SER A 163 -7.13 -14.96 -11.57
N THR A 164 -7.33 -15.79 -12.59
CA THR A 164 -8.46 -16.74 -12.67
C THR A 164 -8.14 -18.08 -12.02
N ARG A 165 -7.00 -18.24 -11.36
CA ARG A 165 -6.55 -19.50 -10.74
C ARG A 165 -7.05 -19.63 -9.31
#